data_936445c7761ba3aa5e0e167a114899e5
#
_entry.id   936445c7761ba3aa5e0e167a114899e5
#
_cell.length_a   1.000
_cell.length_b   1.000
_cell.length_c   1.000
_cell.angle_alpha   90.00
_cell.angle_beta   90.00
_cell.angle_gamma   90.00
#
_symmetry.space_group_name_H-M   'P 1'
#
loop_
_entity.id
_entity.type
_entity.pdbx_description
1 polymer ?
#
loop_
_entity_poly.entity_id
_entity_poly.type
_entity_poly.pdbx_seq_one_letter_code
_entity_poly.pdbx_strand_id
1 'polypeptide(L)'
;MTIDMSQFFQVFFDEADELLAEMEKLLLALDVSAPDNEDLNAIFRAAHSIKGGAATFGFTDITEMTHMLESLLDRIRKGEMALTPEHVDVFLVAKDVLAMQMEGHHHGSSVDQDAVGSVCQRLKALSQDIV
;
A
#
# COMPACT_ATOMS: atom_id res chain seq x y z
N MET A 1 -23.81 -26.33 -8.25
CA MET A 1 -23.04 -25.42 -9.11
C MET A 1 -21.82 -24.90 -8.33
N THR A 2 -20.66 -25.11 -8.88
CA THR A 2 -19.43 -24.65 -8.25
C THR A 2 -19.09 -23.26 -8.78
N ILE A 3 -18.85 -22.33 -7.87
CA ILE A 3 -18.40 -21.00 -8.27
C ILE A 3 -16.87 -21.03 -8.40
N ASP A 4 -16.39 -20.68 -9.58
CA ASP A 4 -14.96 -20.60 -9.83
C ASP A 4 -14.45 -19.24 -9.32
N MET A 5 -13.74 -19.27 -8.20
CA MET A 5 -13.21 -18.07 -7.57
C MET A 5 -12.02 -17.48 -8.31
N SER A 6 -11.43 -18.22 -9.24
CA SER A 6 -10.24 -17.74 -9.96
C SER A 6 -10.50 -16.47 -10.75
N GLN A 7 -11.70 -16.28 -11.29
CA GLN A 7 -12.08 -15.07 -12.01
C GLN A 7 -12.11 -13.85 -11.08
N PHE A 8 -12.60 -14.05 -9.85
CA PHE A 8 -12.65 -12.96 -8.86
C PHE A 8 -11.25 -12.58 -8.40
N PHE A 9 -10.38 -13.57 -8.18
CA PHE A 9 -8.99 -13.32 -7.84
C PHE A 9 -8.28 -12.56 -8.97
N GLN A 10 -8.53 -12.97 -10.21
CA GLN A 10 -7.91 -12.31 -11.36
C GLN A 10 -8.31 -10.85 -11.45
N VAL A 11 -9.58 -10.53 -11.26
CA VAL A 11 -10.07 -9.15 -11.25
C VAL A 11 -9.39 -8.36 -10.14
N PHE A 12 -9.28 -8.95 -8.94
CA PHE A 12 -8.60 -8.29 -7.84
C PHE A 12 -7.14 -7.98 -8.18
N PHE A 13 -6.40 -8.96 -8.71
CA PHE A 13 -4.98 -8.75 -9.03
C PHE A 13 -4.80 -7.71 -10.14
N ASP A 14 -5.65 -7.72 -11.15
CA ASP A 14 -5.60 -6.74 -12.24
C ASP A 14 -5.87 -5.32 -11.71
N GLU A 15 -6.90 -5.16 -10.89
CA GLU A 15 -7.21 -3.87 -10.30
C GLU A 15 -6.11 -3.41 -9.34
N ALA A 16 -5.56 -4.32 -8.54
CA ALA A 16 -4.49 -4.01 -7.61
C ALA A 16 -3.25 -3.53 -8.35
N ASP A 17 -2.89 -4.17 -9.46
CA ASP A 17 -1.76 -3.75 -10.28
C ASP A 17 -1.95 -2.32 -10.79
N GLU A 18 -3.15 -1.99 -11.25
CA GLU A 18 -3.47 -0.64 -11.71
C GLU A 18 -3.39 0.38 -10.56
N LEU A 19 -3.90 0.01 -9.39
CA LEU A 19 -3.87 0.88 -8.21
C LEU A 19 -2.45 1.12 -7.73
N LEU A 20 -1.60 0.09 -7.75
CA LEU A 20 -0.19 0.23 -7.37
C LEU A 20 0.56 1.11 -8.37
N ALA A 21 0.29 0.98 -9.66
CA ALA A 21 0.90 1.83 -10.68
C ALA A 21 0.48 3.29 -10.51
N GLU A 22 -0.79 3.54 -10.22
CA GLU A 22 -1.30 4.88 -9.96
C GLU A 22 -0.68 5.47 -8.69
N MET A 23 -0.54 4.66 -7.65
CA MET A 23 0.10 5.08 -6.40
C MET A 23 1.55 5.49 -6.65
N GLU A 24 2.30 4.70 -7.43
CA GLU A 24 3.68 5.02 -7.77
C GLU A 24 3.77 6.36 -8.50
N LYS A 25 2.93 6.54 -9.49
CA LYS A 25 2.89 7.77 -10.28
C LYS A 25 2.63 8.98 -9.39
N LEU A 26 1.64 8.88 -8.51
CA LEU A 26 1.29 9.97 -7.60
C LEU A 26 2.41 10.25 -6.59
N LEU A 27 3.02 9.20 -6.03
CA LEU A 27 4.11 9.36 -5.07
C LEU A 27 5.32 10.05 -5.70
N LEU A 28 5.67 9.67 -6.93
CA LEU A 28 6.81 10.28 -7.62
C LEU A 28 6.55 11.73 -8.00
N ALA A 29 5.30 12.12 -8.16
CA ALA A 29 4.92 13.48 -8.53
C ALA A 29 4.67 14.40 -7.33
N LEU A 30 4.62 13.87 -6.11
CA LEU A 30 4.34 14.67 -4.91
C LEU A 30 5.42 15.71 -4.66
N ASP A 31 4.98 16.95 -4.41
CA ASP A 31 5.83 18.01 -3.89
C ASP A 31 5.84 17.91 -2.37
N VAL A 32 6.94 17.42 -1.81
CA VAL A 32 7.04 17.18 -0.37
C VAL A 32 6.91 18.48 0.43
N SER A 33 7.37 19.60 -0.12
CA SER A 33 7.30 20.90 0.57
C SER A 33 5.88 21.46 0.62
N ALA A 34 5.03 21.08 -0.34
CA ALA A 34 3.65 21.56 -0.44
C ALA A 34 2.79 20.49 -1.12
N PRO A 35 2.53 19.37 -0.42
CA PRO A 35 1.82 18.25 -1.05
C PRO A 35 0.36 18.64 -1.36
N ASP A 36 -0.08 18.27 -2.56
CA ASP A 36 -1.45 18.49 -2.98
C ASP A 36 -2.36 17.52 -2.23
N ASN A 37 -3.38 18.07 -1.60
CA ASN A 37 -4.32 17.27 -0.79
C ASN A 37 -5.09 16.25 -1.64
N GLU A 38 -5.43 16.60 -2.88
CA GLU A 38 -6.12 15.67 -3.76
C GLU A 38 -5.23 14.49 -4.13
N ASP A 39 -3.93 14.72 -4.33
CA ASP A 39 -2.98 13.65 -4.60
C ASP A 39 -2.85 12.73 -3.39
N LEU A 40 -2.74 13.31 -2.19
CA LEU A 40 -2.70 12.51 -0.95
C LEU A 40 -3.96 11.67 -0.78
N ASN A 41 -5.12 12.26 -1.05
CA ASN A 41 -6.40 11.53 -0.99
C ASN A 41 -6.46 10.41 -2.02
N ALA A 42 -5.94 10.64 -3.22
CA ALA A 42 -5.92 9.62 -4.27
C ALA A 42 -5.03 8.43 -3.88
N ILE A 43 -3.85 8.72 -3.30
CA ILE A 43 -2.95 7.68 -2.81
C ILE A 43 -3.62 6.90 -1.68
N PHE A 44 -4.27 7.60 -0.75
CA PHE A 44 -5.00 6.97 0.34
C PHE A 44 -6.11 6.05 -0.19
N ARG A 45 -6.91 6.52 -1.15
CA ARG A 45 -7.99 5.72 -1.72
C ARG A 45 -7.48 4.48 -2.42
N ALA A 46 -6.33 4.58 -3.10
CA ALA A 46 -5.72 3.42 -3.74
C ALA A 46 -5.34 2.36 -2.70
N ALA A 47 -4.69 2.78 -1.62
CA ALA A 47 -4.33 1.86 -0.53
C ALA A 47 -5.59 1.26 0.11
N HIS A 48 -6.61 2.07 0.35
CA HIS A 48 -7.86 1.63 0.96
C HIS A 48 -8.57 0.58 0.09
N SER A 49 -8.59 0.79 -1.23
CA SER A 49 -9.21 -0.15 -2.17
C SER A 49 -8.46 -1.49 -2.20
N ILE A 50 -7.13 -1.46 -2.19
CA ILE A 50 -6.32 -2.68 -2.13
C ILE A 50 -6.59 -3.42 -0.83
N LYS A 51 -6.63 -2.71 0.30
CA LYS A 51 -6.91 -3.32 1.60
C LYS A 51 -8.26 -4.01 1.60
N GLY A 52 -9.30 -3.33 1.10
CA GLY A 52 -10.65 -3.88 1.05
C GLY A 52 -10.73 -5.16 0.21
N GLY A 53 -10.13 -5.15 -0.97
CA GLY A 53 -10.10 -6.33 -1.83
C GLY A 53 -9.32 -7.48 -1.20
N ALA A 54 -8.16 -7.19 -0.63
CA ALA A 54 -7.32 -8.20 0.01
C ALA A 54 -8.04 -8.84 1.20
N ALA A 55 -8.72 -8.04 2.01
CA ALA A 55 -9.49 -8.54 3.14
C ALA A 55 -10.64 -9.44 2.70
N THR A 56 -11.31 -9.08 1.61
CA THR A 56 -12.41 -9.86 1.05
C THR A 56 -11.97 -11.28 0.68
N PHE A 57 -10.75 -11.41 0.15
CA PHE A 57 -10.23 -12.71 -0.28
C PHE A 57 -9.34 -13.39 0.76
N GLY A 58 -9.18 -12.79 1.94
CA GLY A 58 -8.40 -13.39 3.01
C GLY A 58 -6.89 -13.29 2.85
N PHE A 59 -6.40 -12.35 2.04
CA PHE A 59 -4.96 -12.11 1.87
C PHE A 59 -4.46 -11.25 3.03
N THR A 60 -4.26 -11.88 4.19
CA THR A 60 -3.96 -11.22 5.45
C THR A 60 -2.67 -10.40 5.39
N ASP A 61 -1.63 -10.92 4.73
CA ASP A 61 -0.35 -10.23 4.58
C ASP A 61 -0.50 -8.89 3.86
N ILE A 62 -1.25 -8.87 2.75
CA ILE A 62 -1.53 -7.65 1.99
C ILE A 62 -2.38 -6.70 2.82
N THR A 63 -3.40 -7.23 3.50
CA THR A 63 -4.28 -6.44 4.35
C THR A 63 -3.50 -5.73 5.45
N GLU A 64 -2.59 -6.42 6.13
CA GLU A 64 -1.78 -5.84 7.20
C GLU A 64 -0.84 -4.75 6.69
N MET A 65 -0.16 -5.01 5.57
CA MET A 65 0.76 -4.04 4.98
C MET A 65 0.01 -2.77 4.54
N THR A 66 -1.12 -2.94 3.85
CA THR A 66 -1.90 -1.79 3.39
C THR A 66 -2.53 -1.03 4.54
N HIS A 67 -2.88 -1.73 5.63
CA HIS A 67 -3.42 -1.05 6.82
C HIS A 67 -2.39 -0.09 7.42
N MET A 68 -1.14 -0.52 7.55
CA MET A 68 -0.07 0.33 8.07
C MET A 68 0.19 1.53 7.17
N LEU A 69 0.22 1.30 5.86
CA LEU A 69 0.41 2.34 4.87
C LEU A 69 -0.74 3.36 4.91
N GLU A 70 -1.97 2.86 4.94
CA GLU A 70 -3.18 3.67 4.98
C GLU A 70 -3.23 4.54 6.23
N SER A 71 -2.85 3.98 7.39
CA SER A 71 -2.86 4.72 8.66
C SER A 71 -1.93 5.93 8.63
N LEU A 72 -0.72 5.77 8.07
CA LEU A 72 0.21 6.89 7.92
C LEU A 72 -0.31 7.92 6.94
N LEU A 73 -0.80 7.46 5.78
CA LEU A 73 -1.36 8.36 4.77
C LEU A 73 -2.53 9.17 5.33
N ASP A 74 -3.36 8.56 6.17
CA ASP A 74 -4.50 9.24 6.77
C ASP A 74 -4.05 10.37 7.68
N ARG A 75 -3.03 10.13 8.50
CA ARG A 75 -2.47 11.18 9.37
C ARG A 75 -1.90 12.34 8.58
N ILE A 76 -1.20 12.01 7.49
CA ILE A 76 -0.58 13.05 6.64
C ILE A 76 -1.67 13.86 5.93
N ARG A 77 -2.66 13.21 5.34
CA ARG A 77 -3.72 13.93 4.61
C ARG A 77 -4.60 14.79 5.51
N LYS A 78 -4.72 14.43 6.79
CA LYS A 78 -5.46 15.21 7.77
C LYS A 78 -4.65 16.33 8.40
N GLY A 79 -3.39 16.46 8.04
CA GLY A 79 -2.52 17.49 8.59
C GLY A 79 -2.00 17.19 9.98
N GLU A 80 -2.16 15.95 10.46
CA GLU A 80 -1.68 15.53 11.79
C GLU A 80 -0.19 15.21 11.76
N MET A 81 0.38 14.99 10.57
CA MET A 81 1.78 14.66 10.39
C MET A 81 2.26 15.28 9.07
N ALA A 82 3.43 15.90 9.10
CA ALA A 82 4.03 16.47 7.88
C ALA A 82 4.61 15.37 6.99
N LEU A 83 4.39 15.50 5.69
CA LEU A 83 5.02 14.62 4.71
C LEU A 83 6.51 14.94 4.62
N THR A 84 7.34 13.92 4.61
CA THR A 84 8.80 14.07 4.47
C THR A 84 9.28 13.23 3.29
N PRO A 85 10.51 13.49 2.77
CA PRO A 85 11.07 12.62 1.73
C PRO A 85 11.18 11.17 2.17
N GLU A 86 11.41 10.92 3.46
CA GLU A 86 11.48 9.57 3.99
C GLU A 86 10.14 8.84 3.87
N HIS A 87 9.03 9.54 4.09
CA HIS A 87 7.70 8.96 3.89
C HIS A 87 7.54 8.49 2.44
N VAL A 88 7.90 9.33 1.48
CA VAL A 88 7.78 8.97 0.07
C VAL A 88 8.63 7.74 -0.25
N ASP A 89 9.87 7.71 0.23
CA ASP A 89 10.76 6.56 0.02
C ASP A 89 10.16 5.27 0.58
N VAL A 90 9.66 5.31 1.81
CA VAL A 90 9.08 4.13 2.46
C VAL A 90 7.80 3.70 1.75
N PHE A 91 6.97 4.65 1.34
CA PHE A 91 5.73 4.32 0.62
C PHE A 91 6.02 3.66 -0.72
N LEU A 92 7.06 4.11 -1.42
CA LEU A 92 7.47 3.48 -2.69
C LEU A 92 7.98 2.07 -2.46
N VAL A 93 8.77 1.84 -1.42
CA VAL A 93 9.24 0.49 -1.07
C VAL A 93 8.06 -0.39 -0.64
N ALA A 94 7.14 0.16 0.14
CA ALA A 94 5.93 -0.57 0.55
C ALA A 94 5.10 -1.00 -0.66
N LYS A 95 4.98 -0.12 -1.66
CA LYS A 95 4.29 -0.43 -2.91
C LYS A 95 4.96 -1.62 -3.61
N ASP A 96 6.28 -1.64 -3.65
CA ASP A 96 7.03 -2.76 -4.25
C ASP A 96 6.82 -4.06 -3.48
N VAL A 97 6.80 -3.98 -2.14
CA VAL A 97 6.54 -5.15 -1.29
C VAL A 97 5.12 -5.69 -1.52
N LEU A 98 4.15 -4.79 -1.63
CA LEU A 98 2.77 -5.19 -1.94
C LEU A 98 2.69 -5.90 -3.29
N ALA A 99 3.40 -5.39 -4.31
CA ALA A 99 3.45 -6.04 -5.61
C ALA A 99 4.03 -7.45 -5.51
N MET A 100 5.08 -7.61 -4.70
CA MET A 100 5.71 -8.92 -4.46
C MET A 100 4.75 -9.88 -3.76
N GLN A 101 4.01 -9.38 -2.74
CA GLN A 101 3.01 -10.19 -2.04
C GLN A 101 1.88 -10.62 -2.97
N MET A 102 1.42 -9.73 -3.84
CA MET A 102 0.40 -10.05 -4.82
C MET A 102 0.89 -11.10 -5.81
N GLU A 103 2.11 -10.99 -6.27
CA GLU A 103 2.72 -11.96 -7.16
C GLU A 103 2.81 -13.33 -6.48
N GLY A 104 3.12 -13.35 -5.19
CA GLY A 104 3.16 -14.57 -4.40
C GLY A 104 1.80 -15.26 -4.35
N HIS A 105 0.72 -14.52 -4.14
CA HIS A 105 -0.63 -15.07 -4.13
C HIS A 105 -1.11 -15.45 -5.53
N HIS A 106 -0.73 -14.67 -6.55
CA HIS A 106 -1.21 -14.86 -7.91
C HIS A 106 -0.50 -16.01 -8.62
N HIS A 107 0.81 -16.10 -8.49
CA HIS A 107 1.64 -17.06 -9.22
C HIS A 107 2.44 -18.01 -8.34
N GLY A 108 2.29 -17.93 -7.02
CA GLY A 108 3.00 -18.79 -6.09
C GLY A 108 4.49 -18.45 -5.93
N SER A 109 4.88 -17.25 -6.32
CA SER A 109 6.26 -16.80 -6.18
C SER A 109 6.66 -16.66 -4.71
N SER A 110 7.93 -16.87 -4.40
CA SER A 110 8.44 -16.67 -3.05
C SER A 110 8.42 -15.20 -2.68
N VAL A 111 8.01 -14.91 -1.44
CA VAL A 111 8.01 -13.55 -0.91
C VAL A 111 9.18 -13.41 0.05
N ASP A 112 9.99 -12.36 -0.14
CA ASP A 112 11.12 -12.06 0.74
C ASP A 112 10.58 -11.50 2.07
N GLN A 113 10.51 -12.34 3.09
CA GLN A 113 9.98 -11.96 4.39
C GLN A 113 10.86 -10.95 5.12
N ASP A 114 12.16 -10.90 4.83
CA ASP A 114 13.05 -9.88 5.38
C ASP A 114 12.69 -8.50 4.83
N ALA A 115 12.39 -8.41 3.53
CA ALA A 115 11.93 -7.18 2.92
C ALA A 115 10.60 -6.71 3.53
N VAL A 116 9.66 -7.64 3.72
CA VAL A 116 8.37 -7.35 4.36
C VAL A 116 8.59 -6.80 5.77
N GLY A 117 9.38 -7.48 6.57
CA GLY A 117 9.67 -7.08 7.95
C GLY A 117 10.37 -5.73 8.04
N SER A 118 11.31 -5.47 7.15
CA SER A 118 12.04 -4.21 7.10
C SER A 118 11.10 -3.03 6.84
N VAL A 119 10.21 -3.16 5.86
CA VAL A 119 9.25 -2.11 5.53
C VAL A 119 8.26 -1.90 6.68
N CYS A 120 7.77 -2.98 7.28
CA CYS A 120 6.89 -2.89 8.43
C CYS A 120 7.53 -2.11 9.57
N GLN A 121 8.80 -2.39 9.87
CA GLN A 121 9.53 -1.66 10.91
C GLN A 121 9.67 -0.17 10.57
N ARG A 122 9.98 0.15 9.33
CA ARG A 122 10.10 1.54 8.88
C ARG A 122 8.77 2.27 8.97
N LEU A 123 7.67 1.64 8.56
CA LEU A 123 6.33 2.22 8.67
C LEU A 123 5.95 2.46 10.13
N LYS A 124 6.23 1.51 11.01
CA LYS A 124 5.98 1.68 12.45
C LYS A 124 6.80 2.80 13.05
N ALA A 125 8.06 2.91 12.66
CA ALA A 125 8.94 3.96 13.16
C ALA A 125 8.43 5.34 12.76
N LEU A 126 7.95 5.49 11.52
CA LEU A 126 7.39 6.75 11.05
C LEU A 126 6.04 7.08 11.70
N SER A 127 5.30 6.08 12.15
CA SER A 127 4.00 6.29 12.77
C SER A 127 4.11 6.66 14.25
N GLN A 128 5.27 6.46 14.87
CA GLN A 128 5.47 6.82 16.27
C GLN A 128 5.67 8.32 16.41
N ASP A 129 4.85 8.94 17.25
CA ASP A 129 5.05 10.34 17.61
C ASP A 129 6.17 10.39 18.65
N ILE A 130 7.32 10.86 18.20
CA ILE A 130 8.43 11.10 19.10
C ILE A 130 8.24 12.52 19.61
N VAL A 131 7.92 12.59 20.86
CA VAL A 131 7.78 13.87 21.54
C VAL A 131 9.14 14.30 22.08
#